data_eec2ebf47d83d698cd14d41327c26392
#
_entry.id   eec2ebf47d83d698cd14d41327c26392
#
_cell.length_a   1.000
_cell.length_b   1.000
_cell.length_c   1.000
_cell.angle_alpha   90.00
_cell.angle_beta   90.00
_cell.angle_gamma   90.00
#
_symmetry.space_group_name_H-M   'P 1'
#
loop_
_entity.id
_entity.type
_entity.pdbx_description
1 polymer ?
#
loop_
_entity_poly.entity_id
_entity_poly.type
_entity_poly.pdbx_seq_one_letter_code
_entity_poly.pdbx_strand_id
1 'polypeptide(L)'
;MATLPKDFIGTTALQHVADQVSKEILMGPGYTDAEEMDRLGIDIISGVQYKRTIHVLLRKGGTTRRKDVHTKVNSELGFLKERTITVKLAWDHYTDNIDKYCETTFGTDAQGQYPLATEAATATLSSYADDLTACLWNGDIDLDKGGDTTPAKDQAMALYDGFHTCIKHDIEAGLISEANGNLIPCESITEPTDNNDSTPYDNFLAWHLKWDARLRKQNTLVYMSEQTAQYIAAGYANKFHGNFKVDYEDGGNFKLPGLSRVTLCPIADFGEGDRMYVTVPKNFVYAVDTLGNQTYVGVKVGTDTDMRDVQFQIQSIQGAGLKVPFRYNFAMSDGSLAPAEYVSGDYTNSNLVITLAHEKGANITDGSVKVNNETYNKPVETTVNQIVTLEAVEGSTDKFSHWSNGSTEKKIQVIATGMSMGLTAFFKAAD
;
A
#
# COMPACT_ATOMS: atom_id res chain seq x y z
N MET A 1 6.47 -31.11 -43.87
CA MET A 1 5.83 -30.60 -42.65
C MET A 1 6.88 -30.66 -41.56
N ALA A 2 7.44 -29.54 -41.17
CA ALA A 2 8.33 -29.46 -40.02
C ALA A 2 7.47 -29.66 -38.76
N THR A 3 7.71 -30.74 -38.07
CA THR A 3 7.16 -30.96 -36.74
C THR A 3 7.72 -29.86 -35.82
N LEU A 4 6.85 -28.91 -35.41
CA LEU A 4 7.19 -27.98 -34.34
C LEU A 4 7.65 -28.76 -33.12
N PRO A 5 8.73 -28.37 -32.44
CA PRO A 5 9.19 -29.05 -31.23
C PRO A 5 8.02 -29.07 -30.22
N LYS A 6 7.82 -30.23 -29.61
CA LYS A 6 6.73 -30.49 -28.63
C LYS A 6 6.81 -29.64 -27.37
N ASP A 7 7.90 -28.92 -27.18
CA ASP A 7 8.18 -28.10 -25.98
C ASP A 7 8.35 -26.63 -26.36
N PHE A 8 7.35 -26.07 -27.00
CA PHE A 8 7.39 -24.64 -27.45
C PHE A 8 7.43 -23.65 -26.27
N ILE A 9 6.89 -24.02 -25.13
CA ILE A 9 7.21 -23.48 -23.82
C ILE A 9 7.32 -24.68 -22.91
N GLY A 10 8.53 -25.00 -22.46
CA GLY A 10 8.70 -26.13 -21.56
C GLY A 10 7.88 -25.89 -20.29
N THR A 11 6.82 -26.68 -20.12
CA THR A 11 6.02 -26.68 -18.85
C THR A 11 6.96 -26.82 -17.65
N THR A 12 8.07 -27.51 -17.82
CA THR A 12 9.14 -27.66 -16.84
C THR A 12 9.87 -26.34 -16.58
N ALA A 13 10.09 -25.50 -17.58
CA ALA A 13 10.73 -24.19 -17.39
C ALA A 13 9.79 -23.22 -16.65
N LEU A 14 8.51 -23.17 -17.02
CA LEU A 14 7.49 -22.40 -16.30
C LEU A 14 7.31 -22.87 -14.87
N GLN A 15 7.29 -24.19 -14.64
CA GLN A 15 7.20 -24.74 -13.30
C GLN A 15 8.47 -24.44 -12.48
N HIS A 16 9.65 -24.49 -13.09
CA HIS A 16 10.91 -24.15 -12.45
C HIS A 16 10.96 -22.66 -12.08
N VAL A 17 10.48 -21.77 -12.96
CA VAL A 17 10.32 -20.35 -12.67
C VAL A 17 9.32 -20.16 -11.54
N ALA A 18 8.16 -20.81 -11.58
CA ALA A 18 7.17 -20.75 -10.51
C ALA A 18 7.74 -21.25 -9.16
N ASP A 19 8.54 -22.31 -9.15
CA ASP A 19 9.19 -22.84 -7.93
C ASP A 19 10.30 -21.92 -7.41
N GLN A 20 11.05 -21.25 -8.27
CA GLN A 20 12.05 -20.25 -7.87
C GLN A 20 11.36 -19.03 -7.31
N VAL A 21 10.38 -18.52 -8.02
CA VAL A 21 9.68 -17.31 -7.69
C VAL A 21 8.78 -17.51 -6.46
N SER A 22 8.20 -18.70 -6.23
CA SER A 22 7.48 -18.98 -4.98
C SER A 22 8.37 -18.83 -3.74
N LYS A 23 9.68 -19.07 -3.86
CA LYS A 23 10.64 -18.80 -2.79
C LYS A 23 10.98 -17.31 -2.67
N GLU A 24 10.97 -16.59 -3.78
CA GLU A 24 11.20 -15.14 -3.81
C GLU A 24 9.99 -14.34 -3.36
N ILE A 25 8.75 -14.84 -3.53
CA ILE A 25 7.56 -14.21 -2.97
C ILE A 25 7.57 -14.19 -1.44
N LEU A 26 8.16 -15.19 -0.82
CA LEU A 26 8.42 -15.21 0.61
C LEU A 26 9.42 -14.14 1.04
N MET A 27 10.15 -13.62 0.08
CA MET A 27 11.23 -12.65 0.20
C MET A 27 11.00 -11.43 -0.70
N GLY A 28 9.83 -11.32 -1.34
CA GLY A 28 9.55 -10.31 -2.36
C GLY A 28 9.33 -8.91 -1.82
N PRO A 29 9.52 -7.91 -2.67
CA PRO A 29 9.45 -6.52 -2.27
C PRO A 29 8.07 -6.17 -1.72
N GLY A 30 8.00 -5.74 -0.51
CA GLY A 30 6.85 -5.15 0.13
C GLY A 30 6.27 -5.95 1.30
N TYR A 31 6.23 -7.28 1.23
CA TYR A 31 5.47 -7.99 2.26
C TYR A 31 6.23 -8.97 3.09
N THR A 32 7.20 -9.50 2.50
CA THR A 32 8.02 -10.57 3.06
C THR A 32 9.43 -10.10 3.27
N ASP A 33 9.70 -8.84 3.05
CA ASP A 33 10.95 -8.28 3.49
C ASP A 33 10.95 -8.25 5.01
N ALA A 34 11.62 -9.26 5.59
CA ALA A 34 11.80 -9.35 7.03
C ALA A 34 12.45 -8.06 7.59
N GLU A 35 13.20 -7.35 6.77
CA GLU A 35 13.80 -6.06 7.12
C GLU A 35 12.73 -4.98 7.26
N GLU A 36 11.75 -4.91 6.37
CA GLU A 36 10.66 -3.93 6.47
C GLU A 36 9.74 -4.21 7.66
N MET A 37 9.36 -5.46 7.87
CA MET A 37 8.56 -5.85 9.03
C MET A 37 9.30 -5.56 10.34
N ASP A 38 10.62 -5.82 10.40
CA ASP A 38 11.43 -5.49 11.58
C ASP A 38 11.59 -3.96 11.72
N ARG A 39 11.76 -3.23 10.64
CA ARG A 39 11.75 -1.76 10.61
C ARG A 39 10.46 -1.17 11.15
N LEU A 40 9.33 -1.75 10.76
CA LEU A 40 8.01 -1.39 11.26
C LEU A 40 7.72 -1.99 12.65
N GLY A 41 8.62 -2.83 13.17
CA GLY A 41 8.43 -3.50 14.47
C GLY A 41 7.21 -4.40 14.51
N ILE A 42 6.81 -4.98 13.40
CA ILE A 42 5.71 -5.96 13.28
C ILE A 42 6.29 -7.34 13.58
N ASP A 43 5.58 -8.13 14.39
CA ASP A 43 6.01 -9.48 14.74
C ASP A 43 5.45 -10.51 13.77
N ILE A 44 6.31 -11.24 13.07
CA ILE A 44 5.89 -12.31 12.15
C ILE A 44 5.72 -13.59 12.93
N ILE A 45 4.50 -14.15 12.93
CA ILE A 45 4.19 -15.43 13.57
C ILE A 45 3.91 -16.48 12.50
N SER A 46 4.82 -17.43 12.34
CA SER A 46 4.66 -18.55 11.41
C SER A 46 3.94 -19.75 12.04
N GLY A 47 3.44 -20.65 11.20
CA GLY A 47 2.79 -21.89 11.62
C GLY A 47 1.33 -21.72 12.05
N VAL A 48 0.64 -20.73 11.52
CA VAL A 48 -0.77 -20.49 11.78
C VAL A 48 -1.59 -20.96 10.59
N GLN A 49 -2.27 -22.11 10.72
CA GLN A 49 -3.07 -22.69 9.64
C GLN A 49 -4.51 -22.18 9.56
N TYR A 50 -5.10 -21.80 10.68
CA TYR A 50 -6.46 -21.28 10.73
C TYR A 50 -6.60 -20.14 11.71
N LYS A 51 -6.20 -20.38 12.97
CA LYS A 51 -6.21 -19.38 14.03
C LYS A 51 -5.16 -19.70 15.09
N ARG A 52 -4.65 -18.68 15.71
CA ARG A 52 -3.72 -18.80 16.83
C ARG A 52 -4.20 -17.95 18.00
N THR A 53 -4.31 -18.57 19.17
CA THR A 53 -4.61 -17.87 20.42
C THR A 53 -3.30 -17.43 21.07
N ILE A 54 -3.19 -16.15 21.34
CA ILE A 54 -2.09 -15.54 22.08
C ILE A 54 -2.57 -15.25 23.50
N HIS A 55 -1.85 -15.76 24.48
CA HIS A 55 -2.15 -15.54 25.88
C HIS A 55 -1.30 -14.38 26.41
N VAL A 56 -1.95 -13.35 26.92
CA VAL A 56 -1.29 -12.19 27.52
C VAL A 56 -1.57 -12.17 29.02
N LEU A 57 -0.52 -12.34 29.81
CA LEU A 57 -0.61 -12.24 31.25
C LEU A 57 -0.47 -10.78 31.68
N LEU A 58 -1.53 -10.22 32.22
CA LEU A 58 -1.59 -8.85 32.70
C LEU A 58 -1.54 -8.81 34.22
N ARG A 59 -0.65 -8.01 34.74
CA ARG A 59 -0.59 -7.79 36.18
C ARG A 59 -1.05 -6.39 36.55
N LYS A 60 -1.93 -6.29 37.53
CA LYS A 60 -2.34 -5.00 38.08
C LYS A 60 -1.12 -4.31 38.71
N GLY A 61 -0.81 -3.09 38.27
CA GLY A 61 0.24 -2.30 38.85
C GLY A 61 -0.12 -1.77 40.26
N GLY A 62 0.88 -1.27 40.98
CA GLY A 62 0.65 -0.67 42.31
C GLY A 62 0.45 -1.66 43.45
N THR A 63 0.70 -2.95 43.22
CA THR A 63 0.57 -4.01 44.25
C THR A 63 1.83 -4.27 45.05
N THR A 64 2.98 -3.68 44.66
CA THR A 64 4.24 -3.82 45.37
C THR A 64 4.20 -3.02 46.66
N ARG A 65 4.55 -3.64 47.80
CA ARG A 65 4.57 -3.04 49.13
C ARG A 65 5.92 -3.25 49.78
N ARG A 66 6.22 -2.42 50.75
CA ARG A 66 7.34 -2.69 51.66
C ARG A 66 6.95 -3.93 52.51
N LYS A 67 7.87 -4.88 52.60
CA LYS A 67 7.65 -6.09 53.43
C LYS A 67 7.81 -5.74 54.91
N ASP A 68 6.78 -6.07 55.67
CA ASP A 68 6.83 -6.11 57.13
C ASP A 68 6.11 -7.39 57.63
N VAL A 69 6.09 -7.59 58.95
CA VAL A 69 5.56 -8.81 59.58
C VAL A 69 4.06 -9.01 59.31
N HIS A 70 3.33 -7.94 58.99
CA HIS A 70 1.87 -7.95 58.76
C HIS A 70 1.45 -7.82 57.31
N THR A 71 2.42 -7.87 56.37
CA THR A 71 2.10 -7.70 54.95
C THR A 71 1.28 -8.86 54.41
N LYS A 72 0.04 -8.60 53.99
CA LYS A 72 -0.79 -9.59 53.33
C LYS A 72 -0.21 -9.99 51.99
N VAL A 73 -0.23 -11.28 51.66
CA VAL A 73 0.17 -11.82 50.38
C VAL A 73 -0.91 -11.46 49.35
N ASN A 74 -0.51 -11.03 48.15
CA ASN A 74 -1.43 -10.88 47.05
C ASN A 74 -1.83 -12.27 46.55
N SER A 75 -3.13 -12.54 46.45
CA SER A 75 -3.66 -13.85 46.07
C SER A 75 -3.65 -14.12 44.57
N GLU A 76 -3.46 -13.08 43.74
CA GLU A 76 -3.53 -13.18 42.29
C GLU A 76 -2.22 -12.80 41.65
N LEU A 77 -1.74 -13.66 40.77
CA LEU A 77 -0.51 -13.40 39.98
C LEU A 77 -0.74 -12.38 38.87
N GLY A 78 -1.93 -12.39 38.25
CA GLY A 78 -2.37 -11.52 37.18
C GLY A 78 -3.63 -12.03 36.50
N PHE A 79 -4.04 -11.32 35.44
CA PHE A 79 -5.16 -11.70 34.60
C PHE A 79 -4.64 -12.26 33.30
N LEU A 80 -5.13 -13.43 32.90
CA LEU A 80 -4.86 -13.98 31.58
C LEU A 80 -5.91 -13.42 30.62
N LYS A 81 -5.45 -12.77 29.57
CA LYS A 81 -6.29 -12.35 28.43
C LYS A 81 -5.89 -13.16 27.21
N GLU A 82 -6.89 -13.64 26.52
CA GLU A 82 -6.72 -14.40 25.29
C GLU A 82 -7.05 -13.49 24.10
N ARG A 83 -6.18 -13.55 23.09
CA ARG A 83 -6.38 -12.88 21.79
C ARG A 83 -6.24 -13.92 20.71
N THR A 84 -7.19 -13.97 19.81
CA THR A 84 -7.16 -14.88 18.67
C THR A 84 -6.86 -14.12 17.42
N ILE A 85 -5.83 -14.54 16.69
CA ILE A 85 -5.52 -14.08 15.35
C ILE A 85 -6.03 -15.15 14.39
N THR A 86 -6.83 -14.73 13.44
CA THR A 86 -7.40 -15.60 12.40
C THR A 86 -6.63 -15.33 11.10
N VAL A 87 -6.26 -16.39 10.41
CA VAL A 87 -5.68 -16.32 9.08
C VAL A 87 -6.68 -16.78 8.05
N LYS A 88 -6.58 -16.26 6.84
CA LYS A 88 -7.43 -16.57 5.71
C LYS A 88 -6.58 -16.97 4.52
N LEU A 89 -7.16 -17.79 3.65
CA LEU A 89 -6.58 -18.16 2.38
C LEU A 89 -6.87 -17.05 1.37
N ALA A 90 -5.84 -16.37 0.93
CA ALA A 90 -5.89 -15.50 -0.23
C ALA A 90 -5.47 -16.29 -1.47
N TRP A 91 -6.07 -16.01 -2.60
CA TRP A 91 -5.70 -16.64 -3.86
C TRP A 91 -5.93 -15.69 -5.03
N ASP A 92 -5.09 -15.81 -6.02
CA ASP A 92 -5.26 -15.17 -7.31
C ASP A 92 -5.13 -16.22 -8.41
N HIS A 93 -5.96 -16.13 -9.43
CA HIS A 93 -6.02 -17.07 -10.53
C HIS A 93 -6.40 -16.35 -11.81
N TYR A 94 -5.52 -16.42 -12.79
CA TYR A 94 -5.80 -15.86 -14.12
C TYR A 94 -5.29 -16.78 -15.23
N THR A 95 -5.94 -16.61 -16.37
CA THR A 95 -5.63 -17.34 -17.59
C THR A 95 -5.32 -16.33 -18.67
N ASP A 96 -4.23 -16.52 -19.37
CA ASP A 96 -3.88 -15.71 -20.52
C ASP A 96 -3.43 -16.58 -21.70
N ASN A 97 -3.59 -16.06 -22.91
CA ASN A 97 -3.24 -16.75 -24.13
C ASN A 97 -1.87 -16.28 -24.64
N ILE A 98 -0.96 -17.22 -24.83
CA ILE A 98 0.43 -16.96 -25.27
C ILE A 98 0.44 -16.26 -26.63
N ASP A 99 -0.54 -16.52 -27.50
CA ASP A 99 -0.56 -15.96 -28.85
C ASP A 99 -0.62 -14.42 -28.87
N LYS A 100 -1.20 -13.80 -27.83
CA LYS A 100 -1.20 -12.35 -27.67
C LYS A 100 0.20 -11.73 -27.66
N TYR A 101 1.20 -12.50 -27.27
CA TYR A 101 2.56 -12.02 -27.05
C TYR A 101 3.55 -12.46 -28.14
N CYS A 102 3.14 -13.36 -29.04
CA CYS A 102 4.04 -13.92 -30.06
C CYS A 102 4.61 -12.88 -31.04
N GLU A 103 3.90 -11.78 -31.26
CA GLU A 103 4.29 -10.68 -32.15
C GLU A 103 4.88 -9.47 -31.39
N THR A 104 5.09 -9.60 -30.08
CA THR A 104 5.62 -8.53 -29.23
C THR A 104 7.11 -8.68 -28.97
N THR A 105 7.68 -7.70 -28.28
CA THR A 105 9.07 -7.74 -27.79
C THR A 105 9.35 -8.90 -26.85
N PHE A 106 8.29 -9.47 -26.25
CA PHE A 106 8.35 -10.67 -25.40
C PHE A 106 8.34 -11.99 -26.18
N GLY A 107 8.42 -11.95 -27.52
CA GLY A 107 8.49 -13.12 -28.37
C GLY A 107 9.65 -14.03 -28.02
N THR A 108 10.61 -14.23 -28.91
CA THR A 108 11.78 -15.07 -28.64
C THR A 108 13.03 -14.23 -28.41
N ASP A 109 13.84 -14.59 -27.40
CA ASP A 109 15.19 -14.08 -27.26
C ASP A 109 16.12 -14.67 -28.34
N ALA A 110 17.40 -14.23 -28.35
CA ALA A 110 18.40 -14.70 -29.31
C ALA A 110 18.70 -16.23 -29.19
N GLN A 111 18.30 -16.86 -28.07
CA GLN A 111 18.44 -18.30 -27.84
C GLN A 111 17.15 -19.07 -28.13
N GLY A 112 16.09 -18.39 -28.59
CA GLY A 112 14.80 -19.01 -28.88
C GLY A 112 13.97 -19.36 -27.63
N GLN A 113 14.28 -18.76 -26.48
CA GLN A 113 13.50 -18.87 -25.26
C GLN A 113 12.55 -17.68 -25.14
N TYR A 114 11.41 -17.92 -24.55
CA TYR A 114 10.41 -16.86 -24.30
C TYR A 114 10.65 -16.24 -22.91
N PRO A 115 11.11 -14.99 -22.81
CA PRO A 115 11.22 -14.30 -21.51
C PRO A 115 9.86 -14.04 -20.86
N LEU A 116 8.76 -14.14 -21.64
CA LEU A 116 7.39 -13.93 -21.20
C LEU A 116 7.03 -14.65 -19.90
N ALA A 117 7.49 -15.90 -19.72
CA ALA A 117 7.17 -16.67 -18.52
C ALA A 117 7.72 -16.02 -17.24
N THR A 118 8.94 -15.51 -17.32
CA THR A 118 9.60 -14.84 -16.20
C THR A 118 8.97 -13.48 -15.95
N GLU A 119 8.76 -12.70 -17.00
CA GLU A 119 8.17 -11.37 -16.91
C GLU A 119 6.72 -11.43 -16.40
N ALA A 120 5.90 -12.33 -16.94
CA ALA A 120 4.52 -12.50 -16.49
C ALA A 120 4.46 -12.98 -15.04
N ALA A 121 5.31 -13.95 -14.66
CA ALA A 121 5.39 -14.38 -13.26
C ALA A 121 5.80 -13.24 -12.35
N THR A 122 6.84 -12.48 -12.70
CA THR A 122 7.31 -11.35 -11.90
C THR A 122 6.24 -10.27 -11.75
N ALA A 123 5.57 -9.89 -12.84
CA ALA A 123 4.51 -8.88 -12.81
C ALA A 123 3.34 -9.30 -11.91
N THR A 124 2.90 -10.55 -12.05
CA THR A 124 1.80 -11.09 -11.23
C THR A 124 2.13 -11.12 -9.76
N LEU A 125 3.35 -11.52 -9.45
CA LEU A 125 3.80 -11.64 -8.08
C LEU A 125 3.98 -10.29 -7.41
N SER A 126 4.46 -9.29 -8.18
CA SER A 126 4.52 -7.92 -7.71
C SER A 126 3.12 -7.39 -7.40
N SER A 127 2.17 -7.56 -8.31
CA SER A 127 0.79 -7.14 -8.08
C SER A 127 0.16 -7.83 -6.87
N TYR A 128 0.36 -9.14 -6.73
CA TYR A 128 -0.14 -9.88 -5.57
C TYR A 128 0.49 -9.41 -4.25
N ALA A 129 1.79 -9.09 -4.27
CA ALA A 129 2.47 -8.54 -3.09
C ALA A 129 1.93 -7.16 -2.72
N ASP A 130 1.66 -6.30 -3.72
CA ASP A 130 1.06 -4.98 -3.50
C ASP A 130 -0.34 -5.10 -2.88
N ASP A 131 -1.17 -6.02 -3.37
CA ASP A 131 -2.50 -6.31 -2.82
C ASP A 131 -2.42 -6.74 -1.34
N LEU A 132 -1.47 -7.60 -1.02
CA LEU A 132 -1.26 -8.05 0.35
C LEU A 132 -0.78 -6.93 1.28
N THR A 133 0.08 -6.04 0.79
CA THR A 133 0.57 -4.89 1.55
C THR A 133 -0.55 -3.92 1.86
N ALA A 134 -1.36 -3.60 0.87
CA ALA A 134 -2.53 -2.75 1.06
C ALA A 134 -3.53 -3.37 2.04
N CYS A 135 -3.77 -4.68 1.93
CA CYS A 135 -4.65 -5.42 2.84
C CYS A 135 -4.15 -5.43 4.29
N LEU A 136 -2.83 -5.40 4.54
CA LEU A 136 -2.29 -5.41 5.91
C LEU A 136 -2.83 -4.27 6.78
N TRP A 137 -2.97 -3.09 6.20
CA TRP A 137 -3.50 -1.93 6.90
C TRP A 137 -5.01 -1.80 6.74
N ASN A 138 -5.52 -1.92 5.51
CA ASN A 138 -6.89 -1.54 5.15
C ASN A 138 -7.85 -2.72 4.95
N GLY A 139 -7.36 -3.97 5.08
CA GLY A 139 -8.20 -5.15 4.86
C GLY A 139 -9.43 -5.20 5.76
N ASP A 140 -10.56 -5.59 5.18
CA ASP A 140 -11.83 -5.80 5.86
C ASP A 140 -12.58 -6.95 5.18
N ILE A 141 -12.63 -8.10 5.82
CA ILE A 141 -13.26 -9.29 5.27
C ILE A 141 -14.77 -9.11 5.02
N ASP A 142 -15.39 -8.16 5.69
CA ASP A 142 -16.82 -7.87 5.50
C ASP A 142 -17.11 -7.21 4.13
N LEU A 143 -16.08 -6.76 3.42
CA LEU A 143 -16.19 -6.32 2.03
C LEU A 143 -16.44 -7.48 1.05
N ASP A 144 -16.09 -8.71 1.43
CA ASP A 144 -16.36 -9.89 0.61
C ASP A 144 -17.88 -10.15 0.53
N LYS A 145 -18.44 -10.00 -0.68
CA LYS A 145 -19.86 -10.28 -0.95
C LYS A 145 -20.10 -11.72 -1.41
N GLY A 146 -19.02 -12.49 -1.54
CA GLY A 146 -19.05 -13.87 -2.01
C GLY A 146 -19.04 -14.00 -3.53
N GLY A 147 -18.17 -14.85 -4.04
CA GLY A 147 -18.02 -15.11 -5.48
C GLY A 147 -17.69 -13.85 -6.28
N ASP A 148 -18.18 -13.78 -7.51
CA ASP A 148 -17.92 -12.66 -8.44
C ASP A 148 -18.72 -11.38 -8.13
N THR A 149 -19.38 -11.31 -6.96
CA THR A 149 -20.23 -10.15 -6.61
C THR A 149 -19.46 -9.06 -5.85
N THR A 150 -18.27 -9.35 -5.38
CA THR A 150 -17.39 -8.37 -4.74
C THR A 150 -16.85 -7.42 -5.82
N PRO A 151 -17.03 -6.08 -5.69
CA PRO A 151 -16.48 -5.14 -6.65
C PRO A 151 -14.97 -5.30 -6.78
N ALA A 152 -14.42 -5.15 -7.99
CA ALA A 152 -12.98 -5.35 -8.25
C ALA A 152 -12.09 -4.50 -7.33
N LYS A 153 -12.49 -3.27 -7.03
CA LYS A 153 -11.78 -2.38 -6.10
C LYS A 153 -11.72 -2.88 -4.64
N ASP A 154 -12.67 -3.73 -4.26
CA ASP A 154 -12.80 -4.25 -2.90
C ASP A 154 -12.16 -5.65 -2.76
N GLN A 155 -11.84 -6.33 -3.86
CA GLN A 155 -11.35 -7.71 -3.84
C GLN A 155 -10.03 -7.84 -3.08
N ALA A 156 -9.08 -6.98 -3.36
CA ALA A 156 -7.78 -6.98 -2.66
C ALA A 156 -7.93 -6.67 -1.16
N MET A 157 -8.89 -5.80 -0.80
CA MET A 157 -9.14 -5.42 0.60
C MET A 157 -9.97 -6.45 1.37
N ALA A 158 -10.64 -7.37 0.68
CA ALA A 158 -11.50 -8.39 1.29
C ALA A 158 -10.75 -9.69 1.69
N LEU A 159 -9.42 -9.72 1.59
CA LEU A 159 -8.63 -10.94 1.81
C LEU A 159 -8.64 -11.37 3.29
N TYR A 160 -8.39 -10.44 4.20
CA TYR A 160 -8.42 -10.64 5.66
C TYR A 160 -8.53 -9.30 6.39
N ASP A 161 -8.83 -9.33 7.69
CA ASP A 161 -8.89 -8.11 8.51
C ASP A 161 -7.50 -7.52 8.72
N GLY A 162 -7.27 -6.34 8.18
CA GLY A 162 -6.05 -5.56 8.38
C GLY A 162 -5.99 -4.90 9.77
N PHE A 163 -4.94 -4.16 10.05
CA PHE A 163 -4.75 -3.55 11.36
C PHE A 163 -5.85 -2.54 11.71
N HIS A 164 -6.33 -1.75 10.75
CA HIS A 164 -7.41 -0.78 10.99
C HIS A 164 -8.71 -1.48 11.41
N THR A 165 -9.06 -2.57 10.73
CA THR A 165 -10.25 -3.37 11.02
C THR A 165 -10.12 -4.08 12.37
N CYS A 166 -8.96 -4.65 12.68
CA CYS A 166 -8.69 -5.23 13.99
C CYS A 166 -8.84 -4.21 15.13
N ILE A 167 -8.36 -2.97 14.92
CA ILE A 167 -8.51 -1.88 15.89
C ILE A 167 -9.98 -1.44 15.99
N LYS A 168 -10.69 -1.35 14.87
CA LYS A 168 -12.14 -1.06 14.84
C LYS A 168 -12.91 -2.08 15.68
N HIS A 169 -12.66 -3.37 15.50
CA HIS A 169 -13.27 -4.43 16.33
C HIS A 169 -12.92 -4.29 17.81
N ASP A 170 -11.70 -3.87 18.16
CA ASP A 170 -11.30 -3.61 19.55
C ASP A 170 -12.00 -2.37 20.14
N ILE A 171 -12.31 -1.36 19.34
CA ILE A 171 -13.12 -0.21 19.77
C ILE A 171 -14.57 -0.68 20.02
N GLU A 172 -15.17 -1.41 19.10
CA GLU A 172 -16.51 -1.96 19.21
C GLU A 172 -16.66 -2.89 20.42
N ALA A 173 -15.63 -3.70 20.71
CA ALA A 173 -15.56 -4.54 21.90
C ALA A 173 -15.28 -3.77 23.20
N GLY A 174 -15.10 -2.44 23.13
CA GLY A 174 -14.80 -1.59 24.30
C GLY A 174 -13.40 -1.80 24.90
N LEU A 175 -12.50 -2.47 24.21
CA LEU A 175 -11.11 -2.66 24.62
C LEU A 175 -10.28 -1.40 24.40
N ILE A 176 -10.60 -0.64 23.37
CA ILE A 176 -10.03 0.66 23.06
C ILE A 176 -11.10 1.72 23.28
N SER A 177 -10.85 2.62 24.23
CA SER A 177 -11.78 3.71 24.58
C SER A 177 -11.06 4.80 25.36
N GLU A 178 -11.65 6.00 25.43
CA GLU A 178 -11.15 7.08 26.27
C GLU A 178 -11.12 6.68 27.76
N ALA A 179 -12.14 5.95 28.21
CA ALA A 179 -12.23 5.46 29.60
C ALA A 179 -11.06 4.52 29.96
N ASN A 180 -10.58 3.72 29.00
CA ASN A 180 -9.42 2.86 29.19
C ASN A 180 -8.09 3.64 29.05
N GLY A 181 -8.11 4.88 28.55
CA GLY A 181 -6.96 5.74 28.35
C GLY A 181 -6.02 5.29 27.22
N ASN A 182 -6.55 4.55 26.24
CA ASN A 182 -5.86 4.12 25.03
C ASN A 182 -6.47 4.70 23.74
N LEU A 183 -7.60 5.40 23.82
CA LEU A 183 -8.07 6.36 22.82
C LEU A 183 -7.83 7.74 23.41
N ILE A 184 -6.98 8.54 22.80
CA ILE A 184 -6.49 9.81 23.34
C ILE A 184 -6.82 10.91 22.35
N PRO A 185 -7.70 11.87 22.71
CA PRO A 185 -8.02 12.99 21.85
C PRO A 185 -6.79 13.79 21.46
N CYS A 186 -6.66 14.04 20.16
CA CYS A 186 -5.61 14.83 19.52
C CYS A 186 -6.26 15.96 18.71
N GLU A 187 -5.70 17.14 18.82
CA GLU A 187 -6.06 18.21 17.89
C GLU A 187 -5.59 17.82 16.48
N SER A 188 -6.38 18.23 15.47
CA SER A 188 -6.11 17.83 14.09
C SER A 188 -4.71 18.25 13.62
N ILE A 189 -4.06 17.36 12.88
CA ILE A 189 -2.75 17.58 12.27
C ILE A 189 -2.97 17.93 10.80
N THR A 190 -2.89 19.20 10.49
CA THR A 190 -3.13 19.75 9.16
C THR A 190 -1.84 20.33 8.56
N GLU A 191 -1.86 20.61 7.27
CA GLU A 191 -0.75 21.28 6.59
C GLU A 191 -0.40 22.60 7.28
N PRO A 192 0.89 22.89 7.55
CA PRO A 192 1.30 24.18 8.06
C PRO A 192 0.88 25.32 7.12
N THR A 193 0.27 26.37 7.66
CA THR A 193 -0.26 27.49 6.88
C THR A 193 0.84 28.41 6.35
N ASP A 194 1.98 28.46 7.03
CA ASP A 194 3.17 29.22 6.65
C ASP A 194 4.46 28.64 7.26
N ASN A 195 5.60 29.23 6.94
CA ASN A 195 6.93 28.80 7.42
C ASN A 195 7.18 29.06 8.91
N ASN A 196 6.23 29.63 9.65
CA ASN A 196 6.29 29.84 11.09
C ASN A 196 5.24 29.02 11.84
N ASP A 197 4.37 28.32 11.12
CA ASP A 197 3.33 27.49 11.71
C ASP A 197 3.89 26.18 12.25
N SER A 198 3.95 26.08 13.57
CA SER A 198 4.40 24.87 14.28
C SER A 198 3.23 24.02 14.79
N THR A 199 1.99 24.38 14.48
CA THR A 199 0.78 23.75 15.02
C THR A 199 0.76 22.23 14.88
N PRO A 200 1.12 21.62 13.73
CA PRO A 200 1.11 20.16 13.58
C PRO A 200 2.05 19.47 14.59
N TYR A 201 3.24 20.01 14.78
CA TYR A 201 4.18 19.48 15.77
C TYR A 201 3.71 19.70 17.21
N ASP A 202 3.15 20.86 17.50
CA ASP A 202 2.65 21.18 18.85
C ASP A 202 1.46 20.29 19.23
N ASN A 203 0.56 20.02 18.31
CA ASN A 203 -0.55 19.09 18.49
C ASN A 203 -0.05 17.66 18.73
N PHE A 204 0.92 17.20 17.93
CA PHE A 204 1.57 15.91 18.15
C PHE A 204 2.25 15.83 19.53
N LEU A 205 2.99 16.86 19.94
CA LEU A 205 3.65 16.91 21.23
C LEU A 205 2.64 16.92 22.38
N ALA A 206 1.54 17.66 22.26
CA ALA A 206 0.46 17.69 23.23
C ALA A 206 -0.20 16.31 23.39
N TRP A 207 -0.41 15.62 22.26
CA TRP A 207 -0.91 14.25 22.26
C TRP A 207 0.07 13.27 22.91
N HIS A 208 1.36 13.33 22.58
CA HIS A 208 2.41 12.54 23.21
C HIS A 208 2.46 12.70 24.73
N LEU A 209 2.25 13.91 25.24
CA LEU A 209 2.27 14.17 26.67
C LEU A 209 1.08 13.54 27.42
N LYS A 210 -0.02 13.27 26.73
CA LYS A 210 -1.20 12.59 27.28
C LYS A 210 -1.03 11.07 27.40
N TRP A 211 -0.01 10.47 26.77
CA TRP A 211 0.20 9.02 26.86
C TRP A 211 0.49 8.54 28.29
N ASP A 212 0.14 7.29 28.58
CA ASP A 212 0.49 6.68 29.88
C ASP A 212 2.01 6.76 30.12
N ALA A 213 2.39 7.08 31.35
CA ALA A 213 3.79 7.25 31.71
C ALA A 213 4.64 5.98 31.48
N ARG A 214 4.01 4.79 31.51
CA ARG A 214 4.69 3.51 31.25
C ARG A 214 4.94 3.33 29.77
N LEU A 215 4.03 3.78 28.90
CA LEU A 215 4.22 3.78 27.44
C LEU A 215 5.37 4.73 27.06
N ARG A 216 5.35 5.96 27.59
CA ARG A 216 6.42 6.95 27.33
C ARG A 216 7.83 6.54 27.82
N LYS A 217 7.94 5.59 28.74
CA LYS A 217 9.24 5.07 29.21
C LYS A 217 9.84 4.00 28.29
N GLN A 218 9.05 3.45 27.37
CA GLN A 218 9.45 2.41 26.43
C GLN A 218 9.86 3.03 25.09
N ASN A 219 10.58 2.28 24.28
CA ASN A 219 10.73 2.62 22.88
C ASN A 219 9.38 2.37 22.20
N THR A 220 8.88 3.35 21.49
CA THR A 220 7.57 3.32 20.84
C THR A 220 7.68 3.64 19.38
N LEU A 221 6.81 3.01 18.61
CA LEU A 221 6.62 3.25 17.20
C LEU A 221 5.28 3.96 17.02
N VAL A 222 5.25 5.00 16.22
CA VAL A 222 4.04 5.75 15.90
C VAL A 222 3.78 5.61 14.41
N TYR A 223 2.72 4.90 14.07
CA TYR A 223 2.29 4.70 12.69
C TYR A 223 1.28 5.76 12.30
N MET A 224 1.46 6.30 11.12
CA MET A 224 0.63 7.37 10.56
C MET A 224 0.78 7.43 9.05
N SER A 225 -0.08 8.18 8.38
CA SER A 225 0.07 8.45 6.95
C SER A 225 1.35 9.24 6.68
N GLU A 226 1.93 9.09 5.50
CA GLU A 226 3.10 9.86 5.07
C GLU A 226 2.83 11.37 5.13
N GLN A 227 1.63 11.77 4.75
CA GLN A 227 1.20 13.17 4.79
C GLN A 227 1.24 13.76 6.21
N THR A 228 0.65 13.04 7.17
CA THR A 228 0.67 13.45 8.59
C THR A 228 2.11 13.54 9.12
N ALA A 229 2.95 12.58 8.76
CA ALA A 229 4.36 12.58 9.16
C ALA A 229 5.12 13.79 8.58
N GLN A 230 4.87 14.13 7.31
CA GLN A 230 5.45 15.32 6.68
C GLN A 230 4.99 16.61 7.35
N TYR A 231 3.72 16.74 7.72
CA TYR A 231 3.21 17.91 8.42
C TYR A 231 3.85 18.08 9.80
N ILE A 232 4.02 16.99 10.54
CA ILE A 232 4.72 17.02 11.83
C ILE A 232 6.19 17.44 11.66
N ALA A 233 6.88 16.90 10.67
CA ALA A 233 8.28 17.24 10.38
C ALA A 233 8.43 18.71 9.95
N ALA A 234 7.52 19.20 9.11
CA ALA A 234 7.49 20.59 8.69
C ALA A 234 7.19 21.55 9.86
N GLY A 235 6.19 21.24 10.70
CA GLY A 235 5.89 21.99 11.92
C GLY A 235 7.06 22.03 12.89
N TYR A 236 7.81 20.92 13.01
CA TYR A 236 9.05 20.87 13.79
C TYR A 236 10.13 21.81 13.21
N ALA A 237 10.35 21.75 11.88
CA ALA A 237 11.32 22.62 11.22
C ALA A 237 10.96 24.10 11.38
N ASN A 238 9.69 24.45 11.27
CA ASN A 238 9.17 25.80 11.45
C ASN A 238 9.41 26.31 12.89
N LYS A 239 9.12 25.47 13.89
CA LYS A 239 9.31 25.83 15.31
C LYS A 239 10.77 26.13 15.66
N PHE A 240 11.71 25.40 15.11
CA PHE A 240 13.13 25.51 15.44
C PHE A 240 13.93 26.19 14.32
N HIS A 241 13.28 26.77 13.32
CA HIS A 241 13.89 27.48 12.19
C HIS A 241 15.01 26.67 11.51
N GLY A 242 14.80 25.35 11.39
CA GLY A 242 15.77 24.44 10.77
C GLY A 242 17.07 24.22 11.56
N ASN A 243 17.18 24.71 12.79
CA ASN A 243 18.40 24.55 13.60
C ASN A 243 18.68 23.10 14.05
N PHE A 244 17.68 22.25 14.04
CA PHE A 244 17.80 20.85 14.37
C PHE A 244 17.34 20.00 13.17
N LYS A 245 18.19 19.09 12.73
CA LYS A 245 17.84 18.16 11.67
C LYS A 245 17.00 17.01 12.25
N VAL A 246 15.99 16.62 11.50
CA VAL A 246 15.27 15.38 11.74
C VAL A 246 16.22 14.21 11.43
N ASP A 247 16.26 13.24 12.31
CA ASP A 247 17.12 12.05 12.17
C ASP A 247 16.32 10.98 11.41
N TYR A 248 16.60 10.86 10.11
CA TYR A 248 15.96 9.86 9.24
C TYR A 248 16.76 8.55 9.33
N GLU A 249 16.08 7.48 9.70
CA GLU A 249 16.59 6.11 9.64
C GLU A 249 16.41 5.54 8.21
N ASP A 250 17.14 4.49 7.90
CA ASP A 250 16.96 3.78 6.64
C ASP A 250 15.49 3.31 6.51
N GLY A 251 14.91 3.49 5.32
CA GLY A 251 13.52 3.11 5.05
C GLY A 251 12.46 4.16 5.43
N GLY A 252 12.84 5.40 5.73
CA GLY A 252 11.91 6.53 5.90
C GLY A 252 11.39 6.76 7.30
N ASN A 253 11.63 5.86 8.26
CA ASN A 253 11.33 6.12 9.67
C ASN A 253 12.22 7.27 10.18
N PHE A 254 11.70 8.06 11.11
CA PHE A 254 12.49 9.14 11.66
C PHE A 254 12.20 9.43 13.14
N LYS A 255 13.14 10.08 13.78
CA LYS A 255 13.04 10.54 15.17
C LYS A 255 13.12 12.06 15.22
N LEU A 256 12.30 12.64 16.07
CA LEU A 256 12.36 14.06 16.34
C LEU A 256 13.35 14.30 17.50
N PRO A 257 14.28 15.26 17.37
CA PRO A 257 15.16 15.65 18.47
C PRO A 257 14.36 16.00 19.74
N GLY A 258 14.80 15.45 20.86
CA GLY A 258 14.06 15.55 22.12
C GLY A 258 13.07 14.41 22.40
N LEU A 259 12.71 13.61 21.40
CA LEU A 259 11.82 12.45 21.52
C LEU A 259 12.56 11.14 21.18
N SER A 260 13.74 10.92 21.74
CA SER A 260 14.66 9.84 21.37
C SER A 260 14.07 8.41 21.47
N ARG A 261 12.99 8.23 22.22
CA ARG A 261 12.31 6.94 22.37
C ARG A 261 11.11 6.75 21.44
N VAL A 262 10.77 7.76 20.67
CA VAL A 262 9.62 7.76 19.76
C VAL A 262 10.15 7.75 18.34
N THR A 263 9.86 6.69 17.60
CA THR A 263 10.14 6.58 16.17
C THR A 263 8.84 6.78 15.42
N LEU A 264 8.82 7.71 14.49
CA LEU A 264 7.71 7.97 13.59
C LEU A 264 7.87 7.07 12.37
N CYS A 265 6.84 6.31 12.07
CA CYS A 265 6.80 5.33 10.99
C CYS A 265 5.74 5.75 9.97
N PRO A 266 6.12 6.53 8.94
CA PRO A 266 5.25 6.85 7.83
C PRO A 266 4.89 5.59 7.05
N ILE A 267 3.62 5.42 6.71
CA ILE A 267 3.11 4.28 5.94
C ILE A 267 2.35 4.82 4.73
N ALA A 268 2.74 4.40 3.53
CA ALA A 268 2.10 4.81 2.29
C ALA A 268 0.64 4.32 2.23
N ASP A 269 0.41 3.06 2.60
CA ASP A 269 -0.91 2.43 2.57
C ASP A 269 -1.74 2.64 3.84
N PHE A 270 -1.35 3.58 4.71
CA PHE A 270 -2.08 3.84 5.97
C PHE A 270 -3.49 4.38 5.74
N GLY A 271 -3.72 5.04 4.62
CA GLY A 271 -4.94 5.77 4.33
C GLY A 271 -4.80 7.27 4.57
N GLU A 272 -5.83 8.02 4.22
CA GLU A 272 -5.85 9.47 4.35
C GLU A 272 -6.39 9.89 5.72
N GLY A 273 -5.82 10.97 6.26
CA GLY A 273 -6.24 11.55 7.52
C GLY A 273 -5.12 11.67 8.53
N ASP A 274 -5.47 12.11 9.73
CA ASP A 274 -4.54 12.46 10.81
C ASP A 274 -4.57 11.46 11.99
N ARG A 275 -5.12 10.26 11.76
CA ARG A 275 -5.09 9.19 12.75
C ARG A 275 -3.68 8.68 12.97
N MET A 276 -3.35 8.42 14.22
CA MET A 276 -2.05 7.90 14.61
C MET A 276 -2.21 6.75 15.58
N TYR A 277 -1.35 5.74 15.45
CA TYR A 277 -1.26 4.62 16.40
C TYR A 277 0.12 4.61 17.04
N VAL A 278 0.18 4.59 18.35
CA VAL A 278 1.42 4.39 19.09
C VAL A 278 1.44 3.04 19.76
N THR A 279 2.51 2.30 19.59
CA THR A 279 2.66 0.99 20.22
C THR A 279 4.12 0.67 20.53
N VAL A 280 4.31 -0.34 21.35
CA VAL A 280 5.64 -0.94 21.56
C VAL A 280 5.99 -1.88 20.40
N PRO A 281 7.27 -2.05 20.04
CA PRO A 281 7.68 -2.98 19.00
C PRO A 281 7.11 -4.39 19.23
N LYS A 282 6.77 -5.09 18.14
CA LYS A 282 6.24 -6.47 18.15
C LYS A 282 4.86 -6.65 18.80
N ASN A 283 4.10 -5.57 18.90
CA ASN A 283 2.71 -5.62 19.37
C ASN A 283 1.72 -5.81 18.22
N PHE A 284 1.99 -5.23 17.04
CA PHE A 284 1.34 -5.65 15.81
C PHE A 284 1.91 -6.98 15.34
N VAL A 285 1.05 -7.83 14.83
CA VAL A 285 1.37 -9.20 14.40
C VAL A 285 0.89 -9.44 13.00
N TYR A 286 1.76 -10.00 12.20
CA TYR A 286 1.45 -10.60 10.94
C TYR A 286 1.58 -12.12 11.07
N ALA A 287 0.52 -12.84 10.84
CA ALA A 287 0.45 -14.28 10.98
C ALA A 287 0.44 -14.95 9.60
N VAL A 288 1.28 -15.95 9.43
CA VAL A 288 1.42 -16.72 8.19
C VAL A 288 1.43 -18.22 8.49
N ASP A 289 1.14 -19.05 7.50
CA ASP A 289 1.30 -20.50 7.63
C ASP A 289 2.79 -20.88 7.68
N THR A 290 3.08 -22.16 7.81
CA THR A 290 4.46 -22.67 7.89
C THR A 290 5.26 -22.34 6.65
N LEU A 291 6.54 -22.01 6.85
CA LEU A 291 7.54 -21.88 5.79
C LEU A 291 7.50 -23.10 4.86
N GLY A 292 6.96 -22.92 3.66
CA GLY A 292 6.80 -23.97 2.66
C GLY A 292 5.36 -24.19 2.20
N ASN A 293 4.33 -23.83 3.02
CA ASN A 293 2.93 -23.88 2.64
C ASN A 293 2.26 -22.50 2.63
N GLN A 294 2.98 -21.48 3.03
CA GLN A 294 2.44 -20.13 3.14
C GLN A 294 2.15 -19.48 1.79
N THR A 295 2.85 -19.92 0.74
CA THR A 295 2.62 -19.44 -0.62
C THR A 295 2.75 -20.60 -1.59
N TYR A 296 1.76 -20.77 -2.44
CA TYR A 296 1.76 -21.74 -3.52
C TYR A 296 1.63 -20.99 -4.85
N VAL A 297 2.53 -21.30 -5.78
CA VAL A 297 2.44 -20.81 -7.16
C VAL A 297 2.34 -22.01 -8.07
N GLY A 298 1.23 -22.10 -8.78
CA GLY A 298 0.98 -23.15 -9.77
C GLY A 298 0.88 -22.56 -11.17
N VAL A 299 1.52 -23.21 -12.13
CA VAL A 299 1.39 -22.87 -13.54
C VAL A 299 0.93 -24.12 -14.31
N LYS A 300 -0.12 -23.95 -15.10
CA LYS A 300 -0.65 -24.99 -15.97
C LYS A 300 -0.74 -24.47 -17.40
N VAL A 301 -0.28 -25.24 -18.37
CA VAL A 301 -0.44 -24.93 -19.78
C VAL A 301 -1.58 -25.75 -20.35
N GLY A 302 -2.44 -25.10 -21.11
CA GLY A 302 -3.64 -25.66 -21.70
C GLY A 302 -4.85 -25.59 -20.77
N THR A 303 -5.95 -25.16 -21.34
CA THR A 303 -7.29 -25.23 -20.75
C THR A 303 -8.11 -26.25 -21.50
N ASP A 304 -9.33 -26.52 -21.02
CA ASP A 304 -10.30 -27.36 -21.75
C ASP A 304 -10.74 -26.70 -23.06
N THR A 305 -10.54 -25.40 -23.21
CA THR A 305 -10.95 -24.61 -24.38
C THR A 305 -9.78 -24.34 -25.34
N ASP A 306 -8.57 -24.12 -24.85
CA ASP A 306 -7.40 -23.83 -25.67
C ASP A 306 -6.12 -24.42 -25.05
N MET A 307 -5.34 -25.18 -25.87
CA MET A 307 -4.07 -25.77 -25.43
C MET A 307 -2.93 -24.74 -25.31
N ARG A 308 -3.14 -23.51 -25.77
CA ARG A 308 -2.16 -22.40 -25.73
C ARG A 308 -2.40 -21.41 -24.60
N ASP A 309 -3.45 -21.61 -23.85
CA ASP A 309 -3.69 -20.83 -22.63
C ASP A 309 -2.70 -21.24 -21.54
N VAL A 310 -2.25 -20.26 -20.78
CA VAL A 310 -1.46 -20.46 -19.56
C VAL A 310 -2.28 -19.99 -18.37
N GLN A 311 -2.44 -20.87 -17.40
CA GLN A 311 -3.11 -20.58 -16.14
C GLN A 311 -2.07 -20.38 -15.04
N PHE A 312 -2.20 -19.29 -14.31
CA PHE A 312 -1.41 -19.00 -13.11
C PHE A 312 -2.34 -19.04 -11.91
N GLN A 313 -1.86 -19.62 -10.84
CA GLN A 313 -2.57 -19.64 -9.56
C GLN A 313 -1.57 -19.35 -8.43
N ILE A 314 -1.89 -18.35 -7.63
CA ILE A 314 -1.14 -17.98 -6.44
C ILE A 314 -2.05 -18.13 -5.24
N GLN A 315 -1.53 -18.70 -4.16
CA GLN A 315 -2.25 -18.85 -2.90
C GLN A 315 -1.33 -18.53 -1.74
N SER A 316 -1.87 -17.88 -0.72
CA SER A 316 -1.17 -17.68 0.54
C SER A 316 -2.15 -17.67 1.72
N ILE A 317 -1.66 -17.98 2.91
CA ILE A 317 -2.45 -17.99 4.13
C ILE A 317 -1.89 -16.93 5.06
N GLN A 318 -2.69 -15.92 5.36
CA GLN A 318 -2.24 -14.73 6.07
C GLN A 318 -3.32 -14.15 6.97
N GLY A 319 -2.89 -13.32 7.91
CA GLY A 319 -3.77 -12.55 8.79
C GLY A 319 -2.99 -11.53 9.62
N ALA A 320 -3.67 -10.51 10.07
CA ALA A 320 -3.12 -9.46 10.91
C ALA A 320 -3.77 -9.45 12.29
N GLY A 321 -3.13 -8.78 13.25
CA GLY A 321 -3.70 -8.63 14.58
C GLY A 321 -2.90 -7.74 15.52
N LEU A 322 -3.53 -7.38 16.62
CA LEU A 322 -2.92 -6.62 17.71
C LEU A 322 -2.88 -7.49 18.98
N LYS A 323 -1.67 -7.68 19.56
CA LYS A 323 -1.51 -8.51 20.77
C LYS A 323 -2.15 -7.88 22.00
N VAL A 324 -1.80 -6.64 22.28
CA VAL A 324 -2.13 -5.98 23.55
C VAL A 324 -2.67 -4.57 23.31
N PRO A 325 -4.00 -4.36 23.37
CA PRO A 325 -4.60 -3.04 23.16
C PRO A 325 -4.63 -2.17 24.43
N PHE A 326 -3.79 -2.42 25.43
CA PHE A 326 -3.85 -1.69 26.70
C PHE A 326 -2.98 -0.45 26.70
N ARG A 327 -3.42 0.61 27.39
CA ARG A 327 -2.82 1.96 27.40
C ARG A 327 -1.33 2.06 27.68
N TYR A 328 -0.71 1.02 28.24
CA TYR A 328 0.73 0.99 28.48
C TYR A 328 1.52 0.26 27.40
N ASN A 329 0.84 -0.30 26.40
CA ASN A 329 1.45 -0.94 25.23
C ASN A 329 0.94 -0.36 23.93
N PHE A 330 -0.27 0.22 23.94
CA PHE A 330 -0.94 0.75 22.76
C PHE A 330 -1.77 1.98 23.13
N ALA A 331 -1.75 2.99 22.29
CA ALA A 331 -2.74 4.07 22.27
C ALA A 331 -2.94 4.55 20.85
N MET A 332 -4.05 5.25 20.62
CA MET A 332 -4.36 5.86 19.33
C MET A 332 -4.93 7.26 19.51
N SER A 333 -4.82 8.08 18.45
CA SER A 333 -5.54 9.34 18.35
C SER A 333 -6.97 9.09 17.88
N ASP A 334 -7.84 10.07 18.12
CA ASP A 334 -9.21 10.12 17.60
C ASP A 334 -9.30 10.79 16.21
N GLY A 335 -8.16 11.04 15.56
CA GLY A 335 -8.09 11.65 14.24
C GLY A 335 -8.89 10.88 13.18
N SER A 336 -9.15 11.55 12.07
CA SER A 336 -9.83 10.97 10.92
C SER A 336 -8.97 9.91 10.24
N LEU A 337 -9.62 8.91 9.68
CA LEU A 337 -8.99 7.91 8.81
C LEU A 337 -9.99 7.54 7.72
N ALA A 338 -9.67 7.87 6.49
CA ALA A 338 -10.26 7.27 5.31
C ALA A 338 -9.31 6.17 4.83
N PRO A 339 -9.77 4.92 4.70
CA PRO A 339 -8.94 3.87 4.13
C PRO A 339 -8.40 4.30 2.77
N ALA A 340 -7.15 3.94 2.48
CA ALA A 340 -6.62 4.17 1.15
C ALA A 340 -7.54 3.48 0.14
N GLU A 341 -8.04 4.23 -0.85
CA GLU A 341 -8.71 3.61 -1.98
C GLU A 341 -7.63 2.86 -2.77
N TYR A 342 -7.53 1.57 -2.54
CA TYR A 342 -6.71 0.72 -3.36
C TYR A 342 -7.42 0.53 -4.70
N VAL A 343 -7.01 1.31 -5.64
CA VAL A 343 -7.33 1.03 -7.03
C VAL A 343 -6.34 -0.06 -7.44
N SER A 344 -6.75 -1.31 -7.34
CA SER A 344 -6.05 -2.41 -8.01
C SER A 344 -5.83 -1.92 -9.43
N GLY A 345 -4.59 -1.95 -9.91
CA GLY A 345 -4.25 -1.35 -11.20
C GLY A 345 -5.10 -1.94 -12.31
N ASP A 346 -6.29 -1.45 -12.45
CA ASP A 346 -7.11 -1.67 -13.63
C ASP A 346 -6.48 -0.82 -14.75
N TYR A 347 -5.32 -1.32 -15.22
CA TYR A 347 -4.62 -0.76 -16.36
C TYR A 347 -5.46 -0.80 -17.63
N THR A 348 -6.71 -1.29 -17.55
CA THR A 348 -7.65 -1.33 -18.67
C THR A 348 -8.23 0.04 -18.99
N ASN A 349 -8.36 0.91 -18.00
CA ASN A 349 -8.86 2.27 -18.17
C ASN A 349 -7.87 3.30 -17.67
N SER A 350 -7.35 4.10 -18.55
CA SER A 350 -6.47 5.22 -18.26
C SER A 350 -7.08 6.53 -18.72
N ASN A 351 -6.67 7.62 -18.12
CA ASN A 351 -7.10 8.95 -18.52
C ASN A 351 -6.03 9.62 -19.41
N LEU A 352 -6.43 10.04 -20.60
CA LEU A 352 -5.63 10.93 -21.42
C LEU A 352 -5.98 12.39 -21.06
N VAL A 353 -5.00 13.10 -20.52
CA VAL A 353 -5.09 14.51 -20.16
C VAL A 353 -4.33 15.34 -21.16
N ILE A 354 -5.01 16.27 -21.83
CA ILE A 354 -4.38 17.21 -22.75
C ILE A 354 -4.24 18.58 -22.08
N THR A 355 -3.04 19.10 -22.05
CA THR A 355 -2.75 20.45 -21.59
C THR A 355 -2.49 21.35 -22.78
N LEU A 356 -3.01 22.55 -22.76
CA LEU A 356 -2.74 23.59 -23.77
C LEU A 356 -1.75 24.58 -23.15
N ALA A 357 -0.65 24.85 -23.82
CA ALA A 357 0.36 25.79 -23.35
C ALA A 357 0.82 26.69 -24.49
N HIS A 358 1.24 27.93 -24.18
CA HIS A 358 1.85 28.82 -25.11
C HIS A 358 3.36 28.86 -24.88
N GLU A 359 4.17 28.80 -25.95
CA GLU A 359 5.65 28.75 -25.86
C GLU A 359 6.27 29.87 -25.03
N LYS A 360 5.64 31.03 -24.99
CA LYS A 360 6.12 32.21 -24.25
C LYS A 360 5.33 32.45 -22.93
N GLY A 361 4.58 31.45 -22.47
CA GLY A 361 3.83 31.57 -21.23
C GLY A 361 2.59 32.52 -21.29
N ALA A 362 2.17 32.91 -22.47
CA ALA A 362 0.93 33.67 -22.67
C ALA A 362 -0.28 32.74 -22.56
N ASN A 363 -1.47 33.30 -22.31
CA ASN A 363 -2.69 32.53 -22.32
C ASN A 363 -3.09 32.16 -23.76
N ILE A 364 -3.58 30.94 -23.95
CA ILE A 364 -4.19 30.50 -25.21
C ILE A 364 -5.54 31.21 -25.36
N THR A 365 -5.76 31.83 -26.50
CA THR A 365 -6.98 32.62 -26.75
C THR A 365 -7.99 31.87 -27.60
N ASP A 366 -7.58 31.23 -28.69
CA ASP A 366 -8.45 30.58 -29.65
C ASP A 366 -7.91 29.24 -30.21
N GLY A 367 -6.75 28.80 -29.71
CA GLY A 367 -6.22 27.48 -29.99
C GLY A 367 -6.96 26.40 -29.21
N SER A 368 -7.16 25.23 -29.80
CA SER A 368 -7.82 24.09 -29.14
C SER A 368 -7.27 22.74 -29.63
N VAL A 369 -7.65 21.66 -28.97
CA VAL A 369 -7.31 20.29 -29.38
C VAL A 369 -8.58 19.48 -29.55
N LYS A 370 -8.64 18.65 -30.56
CA LYS A 370 -9.64 17.61 -30.73
C LYS A 370 -9.06 16.24 -30.41
N VAL A 371 -9.85 15.43 -29.75
CA VAL A 371 -9.57 14.03 -29.46
C VAL A 371 -10.63 13.19 -30.17
N ASN A 372 -10.21 12.31 -31.07
CA ASN A 372 -11.11 11.51 -31.92
C ASN A 372 -12.20 12.35 -32.62
N ASN A 373 -11.81 13.53 -33.12
CA ASN A 373 -12.66 14.54 -33.79
C ASN A 373 -13.60 15.35 -32.86
N GLU A 374 -13.62 15.11 -31.56
CA GLU A 374 -14.38 15.89 -30.58
C GLU A 374 -13.48 16.91 -29.89
N THR A 375 -13.98 18.13 -29.63
CA THR A 375 -13.20 19.16 -28.94
C THR A 375 -12.94 18.74 -27.51
N TYR A 376 -11.65 18.72 -27.12
CA TYR A 376 -11.22 18.35 -25.78
C TYR A 376 -11.66 19.40 -24.75
N ASN A 377 -12.37 18.96 -23.72
CA ASN A 377 -12.83 19.82 -22.63
C ASN A 377 -12.73 19.14 -21.25
N LYS A 378 -12.40 17.86 -21.21
CA LYS A 378 -12.21 17.05 -20.00
C LYS A 378 -11.30 15.86 -20.31
N PRO A 379 -10.67 15.23 -19.30
CA PRO A 379 -9.92 13.99 -19.49
C PRO A 379 -10.72 12.94 -20.24
N VAL A 380 -10.08 12.25 -21.16
CA VAL A 380 -10.69 11.20 -22.01
C VAL A 380 -10.30 9.84 -21.44
N GLU A 381 -11.27 9.05 -21.07
CA GLU A 381 -11.04 7.66 -20.67
C GLU A 381 -10.60 6.86 -21.91
N THR A 382 -9.51 6.11 -21.75
CA THR A 382 -8.93 5.29 -22.80
C THR A 382 -8.68 3.88 -22.26
N THR A 383 -8.83 2.88 -23.13
CA THR A 383 -8.47 1.49 -22.83
C THR A 383 -7.06 1.17 -23.31
N VAL A 384 -6.43 0.16 -22.72
CA VAL A 384 -5.09 -0.32 -23.11
C VAL A 384 -5.07 -0.61 -24.63
N ASN A 385 -4.01 -0.17 -25.30
CA ASN A 385 -3.79 -0.31 -26.75
C ASN A 385 -4.80 0.44 -27.64
N GLN A 386 -5.69 1.25 -27.06
CA GLN A 386 -6.56 2.11 -27.84
C GLN A 386 -5.74 3.16 -28.59
N ILE A 387 -5.95 3.26 -29.90
CA ILE A 387 -5.37 4.33 -30.71
C ILE A 387 -6.26 5.56 -30.59
N VAL A 388 -5.69 6.65 -30.06
CA VAL A 388 -6.37 7.93 -29.91
C VAL A 388 -5.78 8.92 -30.91
N THR A 389 -6.63 9.54 -31.70
CA THR A 389 -6.21 10.57 -32.65
C THR A 389 -6.35 11.94 -32.00
N LEU A 390 -5.25 12.69 -31.96
CA LEU A 390 -5.16 14.06 -31.47
C LEU A 390 -4.97 15.01 -32.64
N GLU A 391 -5.71 16.10 -32.66
CA GLU A 391 -5.60 17.13 -33.72
C GLU A 391 -5.56 18.53 -33.06
N ALA A 392 -4.47 19.22 -33.23
CA ALA A 392 -4.35 20.62 -32.80
C ALA A 392 -5.09 21.51 -33.79
N VAL A 393 -6.01 22.29 -33.28
CA VAL A 393 -6.83 23.23 -34.08
C VAL A 393 -6.32 24.64 -33.82
N GLU A 394 -5.85 25.27 -34.89
CA GLU A 394 -5.34 26.64 -34.85
C GLU A 394 -6.50 27.64 -34.84
N GLY A 395 -6.35 28.67 -34.05
CA GLY A 395 -7.18 29.84 -34.09
C GLY A 395 -6.65 30.94 -35.02
N SER A 396 -7.22 32.09 -34.91
CA SER A 396 -6.75 33.29 -35.65
C SER A 396 -5.46 33.85 -35.02
N THR A 397 -5.37 33.79 -33.70
CA THR A 397 -4.27 34.34 -32.90
C THR A 397 -3.25 33.30 -32.46
N ASP A 398 -3.68 32.05 -32.25
CA ASP A 398 -2.82 30.96 -31.79
C ASP A 398 -2.55 29.95 -32.90
N LYS A 399 -1.28 29.80 -33.27
CA LYS A 399 -0.82 28.81 -34.25
C LYS A 399 -0.17 27.64 -33.52
N PHE A 400 -0.46 26.43 -33.95
CA PHE A 400 0.15 25.23 -33.36
C PHE A 400 1.67 25.23 -33.64
N SER A 401 2.45 24.88 -32.65
CA SER A 401 3.89 24.75 -32.76
C SER A 401 4.33 23.28 -32.72
N HIS A 402 4.13 22.61 -31.61
CA HIS A 402 4.54 21.23 -31.46
C HIS A 402 3.80 20.58 -30.28
N TRP A 403 3.86 19.26 -30.19
CA TRP A 403 3.43 18.47 -29.04
C TRP A 403 4.60 18.25 -28.07
N SER A 404 4.30 17.98 -26.79
CA SER A 404 5.31 17.67 -25.76
C SER A 404 6.18 16.44 -26.08
N ASN A 405 5.74 15.55 -26.97
CA ASN A 405 6.53 14.43 -27.48
C ASN A 405 7.48 14.82 -28.61
N GLY A 406 7.56 16.12 -28.98
CA GLY A 406 8.42 16.66 -30.03
C GLY A 406 7.82 16.63 -31.44
N SER A 407 6.63 16.07 -31.64
CA SER A 407 5.98 16.05 -32.94
C SER A 407 5.50 17.47 -33.35
N THR A 408 5.77 17.89 -34.58
CA THR A 408 5.29 19.14 -35.18
C THR A 408 4.08 18.94 -36.09
N GLU A 409 3.63 17.70 -36.23
CA GLU A 409 2.43 17.39 -37.01
C GLU A 409 1.18 17.80 -36.19
N LYS A 410 0.25 18.53 -36.86
CA LYS A 410 -0.99 18.98 -36.21
C LYS A 410 -1.86 17.82 -35.78
N LYS A 411 -1.80 16.73 -36.53
CA LYS A 411 -2.57 15.51 -36.26
C LYS A 411 -1.65 14.34 -35.96
N ILE A 412 -1.74 13.79 -34.78
CA ILE A 412 -0.94 12.65 -34.35
C ILE A 412 -1.85 11.52 -33.83
N GLN A 413 -1.31 10.32 -33.82
CA GLN A 413 -1.91 9.17 -33.15
C GLN A 413 -1.07 8.77 -31.96
N VAL A 414 -1.70 8.51 -30.84
CA VAL A 414 -1.06 8.00 -29.63
C VAL A 414 -1.74 6.69 -29.22
N ILE A 415 -0.95 5.77 -28.70
CA ILE A 415 -1.47 4.50 -28.17
C ILE A 415 -1.58 4.63 -26.68
N ALA A 416 -2.75 4.38 -26.15
CA ALA A 416 -2.98 4.35 -24.70
C ALA A 416 -2.28 3.14 -24.09
N THR A 417 -1.44 3.39 -23.07
CA THR A 417 -0.59 2.36 -22.45
C THR A 417 -1.23 1.69 -21.23
N GLY A 418 -2.48 2.05 -20.89
CA GLY A 418 -3.13 1.60 -19.66
C GLY A 418 -2.75 2.41 -18.42
N MET A 419 -1.84 3.36 -18.55
CA MET A 419 -1.51 4.35 -17.50
C MET A 419 -2.03 5.72 -17.92
N SER A 420 -2.36 6.58 -16.95
CA SER A 420 -2.75 7.95 -17.25
C SER A 420 -1.64 8.69 -18.01
N MET A 421 -1.98 9.23 -19.16
CA MET A 421 -1.05 9.90 -20.06
C MET A 421 -1.33 11.39 -20.09
N GLY A 422 -0.29 12.20 -19.95
CA GLY A 422 -0.35 13.65 -20.15
C GLY A 422 0.34 14.05 -21.45
N LEU A 423 -0.32 14.82 -22.31
CA LEU A 423 0.28 15.43 -23.50
C LEU A 423 -0.01 16.93 -23.50
N THR A 424 1.00 17.71 -23.84
CA THR A 424 0.84 19.17 -23.96
C THR A 424 0.91 19.57 -25.43
N ALA A 425 -0.07 20.35 -25.90
CA ALA A 425 -0.05 21.01 -27.18
C ALA A 425 0.49 22.43 -26.99
N PHE A 426 1.61 22.75 -27.64
CA PHE A 426 2.23 24.08 -27.59
C PHE A 426 1.77 24.92 -28.77
N PHE A 427 1.35 26.13 -28.47
CA PHE A 427 0.94 27.14 -29.42
C PHE A 427 1.89 28.33 -29.39
N LYS A 428 1.93 29.09 -30.45
CA LYS A 428 2.65 30.35 -30.58
C LYS A 428 1.73 31.42 -31.16
N ALA A 429 2.06 32.68 -30.95
CA ALA A 429 1.31 33.77 -31.57
C ALA A 429 1.36 33.66 -33.10
N ALA A 430 0.29 34.05 -33.81
CA ALA A 430 0.33 34.24 -35.24
C ALA A 430 1.29 35.38 -35.56
N ASP A 431 2.20 35.15 -36.54
CA ASP A 431 3.13 36.17 -37.02
C ASP A 431 2.40 37.32 -37.73
#